data_a3e1e2705b4163db009c64c1d466113e
#
_entry.id   a3e1e2705b4163db009c64c1d466113e
#
_cell.length_a   1.000
_cell.length_b   1.000
_cell.length_c   1.000
_cell.angle_alpha   90.00
_cell.angle_beta   90.00
_cell.angle_gamma   90.00
#
_symmetry.space_group_name_H-M   'P 1'
#
loop_
_entity.id
_entity.type
_entity.pdbx_description
1 polymer ?
#
loop_
_entity_poly.entity_id
_entity_poly.type
_entity_poly.pdbx_seq_one_letter_code
_entity_poly.pdbx_strand_id
1 'polypeptide(L)'
;MLMKKLGKLAANKIKFYTVLIAVILIAIIILRFAVFRPKNTEAEIISKSTLEKIIKVSDLSTYEAVYNGVAKVMNEQNPENVDYYVSYDARIKAGIDFEKVEVDVDHDQKVITVKLPEIEIQEVNVDIASLDYIFINNAANTATVSEEAYKKCKEDAIEESKTKNAIYDIAEQNLQNIIEALISPFVEQLDSEYRLQID
;
A
#
# COMPACT_ATOMS: atom_id res chain seq x y z
N MET A 1 -13.20 -86.29 18.72
CA MET A 1 -11.98 -85.51 18.44
C MET A 1 -12.21 -84.46 17.37
N LEU A 2 -13.15 -84.67 16.43
CA LEU A 2 -13.43 -83.73 15.29
C LEU A 2 -14.09 -82.37 15.70
N MET A 3 -15.01 -82.36 16.65
CA MET A 3 -15.72 -81.17 17.07
C MET A 3 -14.87 -80.06 17.74
N LYS A 4 -13.81 -80.46 18.48
CA LYS A 4 -12.83 -79.52 19.06
C LYS A 4 -11.91 -78.86 18.01
N LYS A 5 -11.65 -79.53 16.87
CA LYS A 5 -10.89 -78.95 15.77
C LYS A 5 -11.69 -77.90 14.97
N LEU A 6 -12.98 -78.16 14.76
CA LEU A 6 -13.91 -77.23 14.06
C LEU A 6 -14.11 -75.96 14.87
N GLY A 7 -14.27 -76.03 16.20
CA GLY A 7 -14.42 -74.84 17.04
C GLY A 7 -13.16 -73.97 17.08
N LYS A 8 -11.95 -74.54 17.05
CA LYS A 8 -10.70 -73.76 16.96
C LYS A 8 -10.52 -73.09 15.63
N LEU A 9 -10.93 -73.71 14.52
CA LEU A 9 -10.92 -73.11 13.18
C LEU A 9 -11.88 -71.93 13.02
N ALA A 10 -13.11 -72.08 13.60
CA ALA A 10 -14.09 -71.00 13.60
C ALA A 10 -13.62 -69.84 14.47
N ALA A 11 -13.10 -70.08 15.66
CA ALA A 11 -12.56 -69.06 16.55
C ALA A 11 -11.37 -68.24 15.91
N ASN A 12 -10.49 -68.94 15.17
CA ASN A 12 -9.40 -68.28 14.48
C ASN A 12 -9.89 -67.43 13.29
N LYS A 13 -10.91 -67.85 12.57
CA LYS A 13 -11.53 -67.04 11.51
C LYS A 13 -12.20 -65.81 12.08
N ILE A 14 -12.90 -65.95 13.20
CA ILE A 14 -13.56 -64.79 13.89
C ILE A 14 -12.49 -63.81 14.35
N LYS A 15 -11.40 -64.23 14.97
CA LYS A 15 -10.29 -63.34 15.36
C LYS A 15 -9.63 -62.68 14.16
N PHE A 16 -9.49 -63.37 13.04
CA PHE A 16 -8.94 -62.76 11.80
C PHE A 16 -9.85 -61.65 11.28
N TYR A 17 -11.17 -61.86 11.22
CA TYR A 17 -12.12 -60.83 10.76
C TYR A 17 -12.23 -59.63 11.72
N THR A 18 -12.11 -59.83 13.03
CA THR A 18 -12.10 -58.73 14.00
C THR A 18 -10.86 -57.88 13.87
N VAL A 19 -9.68 -58.46 13.65
CA VAL A 19 -8.44 -57.71 13.38
C VAL A 19 -8.52 -56.98 12.05
N LEU A 20 -9.07 -57.59 11.00
CA LEU A 20 -9.25 -56.96 9.70
C LEU A 20 -10.15 -55.73 9.78
N ILE A 21 -11.30 -55.82 10.49
CA ILE A 21 -12.21 -54.71 10.71
C ILE A 21 -11.52 -53.56 11.49
N ALA A 22 -10.76 -53.90 12.53
CA ALA A 22 -10.01 -52.90 13.31
C ALA A 22 -8.98 -52.16 12.44
N VAL A 23 -8.26 -52.87 11.57
CA VAL A 23 -7.28 -52.23 10.64
C VAL A 23 -7.99 -51.31 9.65
N ILE A 24 -9.17 -51.71 9.11
CA ILE A 24 -9.94 -50.87 8.19
C ILE A 24 -10.46 -49.62 8.91
N LEU A 25 -10.94 -49.75 10.15
CA LEU A 25 -11.38 -48.58 10.94
C LEU A 25 -10.24 -47.60 11.22
N ILE A 26 -9.06 -48.12 11.58
CA ILE A 26 -7.86 -47.29 11.79
C ILE A 26 -7.45 -46.61 10.47
N ALA A 27 -7.48 -47.31 9.35
CA ALA A 27 -7.18 -46.72 8.03
C ALA A 27 -8.19 -45.60 7.66
N ILE A 28 -9.49 -45.79 7.95
CA ILE A 28 -10.52 -44.75 7.72
C ILE A 28 -10.28 -43.54 8.63
N ILE A 29 -9.90 -43.74 9.89
CA ILE A 29 -9.57 -42.67 10.82
C ILE A 29 -8.36 -41.85 10.34
N ILE A 30 -7.29 -42.55 9.92
CA ILE A 30 -6.09 -41.93 9.38
C ILE A 30 -6.42 -41.14 8.09
N LEU A 31 -7.24 -41.69 7.20
CA LEU A 31 -7.67 -41.06 5.98
C LEU A 31 -8.52 -39.80 6.28
N ARG A 32 -9.39 -39.88 7.28
CA ARG A 32 -10.19 -38.72 7.76
C ARG A 32 -9.28 -37.63 8.31
N PHE A 33 -8.26 -37.97 9.10
CA PHE A 33 -7.29 -37.00 9.62
C PHE A 33 -6.36 -36.42 8.54
N ALA A 34 -6.02 -37.19 7.51
CA ALA A 34 -5.20 -36.74 6.39
C ALA A 34 -5.97 -35.81 5.43
N VAL A 35 -7.27 -36.05 5.24
CA VAL A 35 -8.13 -35.24 4.34
C VAL A 35 -8.73 -34.01 5.06
N PHE A 36 -9.02 -34.12 6.36
CA PHE A 36 -9.47 -33.03 7.21
C PHE A 36 -8.31 -32.40 8.00
N ARG A 37 -7.27 -31.95 7.33
CA ARG A 37 -6.42 -30.90 7.94
C ARG A 37 -7.25 -29.61 7.91
N PRO A 38 -7.56 -28.99 9.07
CA PRO A 38 -8.15 -27.67 9.03
C PRO A 38 -7.18 -26.77 8.26
N LYS A 39 -7.61 -26.20 7.14
CA LYS A 39 -6.90 -25.06 6.55
C LYS A 39 -6.76 -24.04 7.67
N ASN A 40 -5.58 -23.52 7.89
CA ASN A 40 -5.30 -22.50 8.91
C ASN A 40 -6.03 -21.19 8.55
N THR A 41 -7.36 -21.18 8.69
CA THR A 41 -8.20 -20.03 8.40
C THR A 41 -7.88 -18.85 9.31
N GLU A 42 -7.38 -19.13 10.53
CA GLU A 42 -6.94 -18.07 11.46
C GLU A 42 -5.65 -17.38 11.01
N ALA A 43 -4.69 -18.11 10.45
CA ALA A 43 -3.44 -17.53 9.91
C ALA A 43 -3.71 -16.67 8.66
N GLU A 44 -4.70 -17.08 7.85
CA GLU A 44 -5.16 -16.35 6.67
C GLU A 44 -5.77 -14.98 7.02
N ILE A 45 -6.71 -14.96 7.98
CA ILE A 45 -7.39 -13.73 8.41
C ILE A 45 -6.41 -12.78 9.11
N ILE A 46 -5.52 -13.31 9.94
CA ILE A 46 -4.54 -12.50 10.68
C ILE A 46 -3.53 -11.87 9.71
N SER A 47 -3.08 -12.57 8.69
CA SER A 47 -2.10 -12.05 7.75
C SER A 47 -2.65 -10.88 6.91
N LYS A 48 -3.84 -11.00 6.32
CA LYS A 48 -4.49 -9.91 5.58
C LYS A 48 -4.69 -8.68 6.45
N SER A 49 -5.31 -8.84 7.61
CA SER A 49 -5.56 -7.73 8.56
C SER A 49 -4.27 -7.10 9.09
N THR A 50 -3.21 -7.90 9.25
CA THR A 50 -1.90 -7.39 9.66
C THR A 50 -1.28 -6.54 8.57
N LEU A 51 -1.29 -6.99 7.31
CA LEU A 51 -0.76 -6.26 6.16
C LEU A 51 -1.51 -4.94 5.95
N GLU A 52 -2.84 -4.96 5.97
CA GLU A 52 -3.66 -3.75 5.88
C GLU A 52 -3.32 -2.76 7.00
N LYS A 53 -3.18 -3.24 8.24
CA LYS A 53 -2.87 -2.39 9.39
C LYS A 53 -1.48 -1.75 9.27
N ILE A 54 -0.48 -2.47 8.80
CA ILE A 54 0.88 -1.95 8.62
C ILE A 54 0.88 -0.84 7.57
N ILE A 55 0.21 -1.04 6.46
CA ILE A 55 0.10 -0.06 5.39
C ILE A 55 -0.63 1.19 5.87
N LYS A 56 -1.80 1.03 6.52
CA LYS A 56 -2.66 2.14 6.93
C LYS A 56 -2.13 2.99 8.07
N VAL A 57 -1.20 2.46 8.89
CA VAL A 57 -0.53 3.25 9.95
C VAL A 57 0.64 4.07 9.40
N SER A 58 1.05 3.83 8.15
CA SER A 58 2.17 4.52 7.53
C SER A 58 1.76 5.91 7.08
N ASP A 59 2.01 6.93 7.89
CA ASP A 59 1.90 8.36 7.53
C ASP A 59 3.15 8.78 6.74
N LEU A 60 3.33 8.18 5.57
CA LEU A 60 4.49 8.37 4.72
C LEU A 60 4.11 9.19 3.49
N SER A 61 4.72 10.37 3.33
CA SER A 61 4.75 11.00 2.02
C SER A 61 5.68 10.18 1.11
N THR A 62 5.24 9.85 -0.09
CA THR A 62 6.03 9.01 -1.00
C THR A 62 7.15 9.79 -1.68
N TYR A 63 6.98 11.11 -1.81
CA TYR A 63 7.98 11.99 -2.39
C TYR A 63 7.85 13.43 -1.89
N GLU A 64 8.97 14.07 -1.58
CA GLU A 64 9.05 15.51 -1.31
C GLU A 64 10.04 16.15 -2.28
N ALA A 65 9.58 17.16 -3.02
CA ALA A 65 10.39 17.96 -3.94
C ALA A 65 10.56 19.38 -3.44
N VAL A 66 11.74 19.95 -3.73
CA VAL A 66 11.96 21.40 -3.63
C VAL A 66 11.76 21.99 -5.03
N TYR A 67 10.87 22.95 -5.14
CA TYR A 67 10.54 23.65 -6.35
C TYR A 67 10.93 25.13 -6.23
N ASN A 68 11.69 25.64 -7.21
CA ASN A 68 12.04 27.05 -7.32
C ASN A 68 11.19 27.63 -8.45
N GLY A 69 10.34 28.59 -8.11
CA GLY A 69 9.39 29.20 -9.04
C GLY A 69 9.53 30.71 -9.16
N VAL A 70 8.88 31.25 -10.17
CA VAL A 70 8.70 32.68 -10.35
C VAL A 70 7.24 32.95 -10.68
N ALA A 71 6.48 33.40 -9.72
CA ALA A 71 5.09 33.79 -9.92
C ALA A 71 4.98 35.19 -10.49
N LYS A 72 3.99 35.38 -11.34
CA LYS A 72 3.65 36.65 -11.97
C LYS A 72 2.39 37.23 -11.34
N VAL A 73 2.46 38.41 -10.79
CA VAL A 73 1.33 39.07 -10.19
C VAL A 73 0.83 40.20 -11.09
N MET A 74 -0.41 40.07 -11.52
CA MET A 74 -1.06 41.02 -12.45
C MET A 74 -1.76 42.14 -11.67
N ASN A 75 -1.83 43.29 -12.29
CA ASN A 75 -2.58 44.42 -11.73
C ASN A 75 -4.09 44.13 -11.69
N GLU A 76 -4.73 44.34 -10.54
CA GLU A 76 -6.16 44.05 -10.36
C GLU A 76 -7.08 44.93 -11.22
N GLN A 77 -6.69 46.20 -11.46
CA GLN A 77 -7.48 47.14 -12.23
C GLN A 77 -7.23 47.03 -13.73
N ASN A 78 -6.07 46.53 -14.12
CA ASN A 78 -5.68 46.32 -15.51
C ASN A 78 -4.94 44.97 -15.67
N PRO A 79 -5.66 43.86 -15.84
CA PRO A 79 -5.10 42.49 -15.84
C PRO A 79 -4.14 42.19 -17.01
N GLU A 80 -3.96 43.13 -17.94
CA GLU A 80 -2.92 43.01 -18.99
C GLU A 80 -1.53 43.47 -18.50
N ASN A 81 -1.48 44.24 -17.40
CA ASN A 81 -0.24 44.76 -16.85
C ASN A 81 0.25 43.91 -15.66
N VAL A 82 1.56 43.74 -15.61
CA VAL A 82 2.25 43.07 -14.49
C VAL A 82 2.57 44.10 -13.43
N ASP A 83 2.19 43.84 -12.19
CA ASP A 83 2.62 44.64 -11.05
C ASP A 83 4.02 44.23 -10.58
N TYR A 84 4.27 42.95 -10.42
CA TYR A 84 5.58 42.42 -10.03
C TYR A 84 5.75 40.95 -10.35
N TYR A 85 6.98 40.51 -10.36
CA TYR A 85 7.37 39.10 -10.30
C TYR A 85 7.89 38.81 -8.91
N VAL A 86 7.65 37.57 -8.43
CA VAL A 86 8.18 37.10 -7.16
C VAL A 86 8.79 35.74 -7.36
N SER A 87 10.09 35.60 -7.09
CA SER A 87 10.74 34.30 -7.01
C SER A 87 10.51 33.68 -5.64
N TYR A 88 10.45 32.37 -5.57
CA TYR A 88 10.14 31.65 -4.34
C TYR A 88 10.64 30.21 -4.37
N ASP A 89 10.82 29.66 -3.18
CA ASP A 89 11.04 28.24 -2.97
C ASP A 89 9.79 27.62 -2.37
N ALA A 90 9.40 26.43 -2.85
CA ALA A 90 8.30 25.67 -2.31
C ALA A 90 8.70 24.21 -2.08
N ARG A 91 8.14 23.59 -1.05
CA ARG A 91 8.18 22.15 -0.82
C ARG A 91 6.86 21.56 -1.25
N ILE A 92 6.94 20.55 -2.10
CA ILE A 92 5.79 19.85 -2.67
C ILE A 92 5.87 18.40 -2.20
N LYS A 93 4.83 17.95 -1.50
CA LYS A 93 4.69 16.55 -1.11
C LYS A 93 3.66 15.87 -2.01
N ALA A 94 4.08 14.75 -2.60
CA ALA A 94 3.23 13.88 -3.39
C ALA A 94 3.15 12.50 -2.74
N GLY A 95 1.99 11.87 -2.79
CA GLY A 95 1.76 10.57 -2.20
C GLY A 95 0.35 10.09 -2.36
N ILE A 96 0.00 9.02 -1.64
CA ILE A 96 -1.33 8.43 -1.65
C ILE A 96 -2.00 8.58 -0.29
N ASP A 97 -3.30 8.38 -0.27
CA ASP A 97 -4.06 8.11 0.94
C ASP A 97 -3.94 6.62 1.29
N PHE A 98 -3.09 6.28 2.24
CA PHE A 98 -2.84 4.89 2.66
C PHE A 98 -4.07 4.19 3.24
N GLU A 99 -5.10 4.94 3.68
CA GLU A 99 -6.38 4.35 4.11
C GLU A 99 -7.16 3.71 2.95
N LYS A 100 -6.90 4.15 1.71
CA LYS A 100 -7.53 3.63 0.49
C LYS A 100 -6.80 2.45 -0.12
N VAL A 101 -5.64 2.06 0.42
CA VAL A 101 -4.92 0.89 -0.07
C VAL A 101 -5.71 -0.38 0.25
N GLU A 102 -5.90 -1.20 -0.76
CA GLU A 102 -6.57 -2.50 -0.64
C GLU A 102 -5.55 -3.63 -0.75
N VAL A 103 -5.66 -4.60 0.14
CA VAL A 103 -4.85 -5.82 0.10
C VAL A 103 -5.76 -7.00 -0.17
N ASP A 104 -5.38 -7.86 -1.08
CA ASP A 104 -6.03 -9.15 -1.32
C ASP A 104 -5.02 -10.30 -1.24
N VAL A 105 -5.47 -11.45 -0.70
CA VAL A 105 -4.62 -12.62 -0.50
C VAL A 105 -5.27 -13.84 -1.14
N ASP A 106 -4.75 -14.27 -2.27
CA ASP A 106 -5.16 -15.50 -2.95
C ASP A 106 -4.27 -16.67 -2.51
N HIS A 107 -4.80 -17.52 -1.63
CA HIS A 107 -4.05 -18.67 -1.10
C HIS A 107 -3.94 -19.83 -2.09
N ASP A 108 -4.83 -19.91 -3.06
CA ASP A 108 -4.81 -20.99 -4.06
C ASP A 108 -3.72 -20.69 -5.13
N GLN A 109 -3.58 -19.42 -5.50
CA GLN A 109 -2.55 -18.96 -6.43
C GLN A 109 -1.26 -18.51 -5.75
N LYS A 110 -1.27 -18.38 -4.40
CA LYS A 110 -0.18 -17.86 -3.59
C LYS A 110 0.27 -16.47 -4.03
N VAL A 111 -0.69 -15.57 -4.22
CA VAL A 111 -0.48 -14.18 -4.63
C VAL A 111 -1.06 -13.25 -3.59
N ILE A 112 -0.27 -12.26 -3.20
CA ILE A 112 -0.73 -11.11 -2.43
C ILE A 112 -0.77 -9.92 -3.38
N THR A 113 -1.96 -9.37 -3.60
CA THR A 113 -2.16 -8.19 -4.45
C THR A 113 -2.39 -6.97 -3.57
N VAL A 114 -1.60 -5.93 -3.80
CA VAL A 114 -1.77 -4.61 -3.18
C VAL A 114 -2.20 -3.64 -4.25
N LYS A 115 -3.43 -3.10 -4.13
CA LYS A 115 -3.97 -2.09 -5.04
C LYS A 115 -3.74 -0.72 -4.45
N LEU A 116 -3.09 0.14 -5.23
CA LEU A 116 -2.73 1.48 -4.83
C LEU A 116 -3.72 2.50 -5.43
N PRO A 117 -4.15 3.52 -4.66
CA PRO A 117 -4.88 4.65 -5.21
C PRO A 117 -3.94 5.55 -6.03
N GLU A 118 -4.52 6.46 -6.80
CA GLU A 118 -3.76 7.45 -7.57
C GLU A 118 -2.93 8.36 -6.66
N ILE A 119 -1.76 8.77 -7.17
CA ILE A 119 -0.90 9.72 -6.48
C ILE A 119 -1.49 11.12 -6.60
N GLU A 120 -1.53 11.81 -5.48
CA GLU A 120 -2.03 13.18 -5.37
C GLU A 120 -0.96 14.09 -4.76
N ILE A 121 -1.03 15.38 -5.11
CA ILE A 121 -0.27 16.41 -4.40
C ILE A 121 -0.95 16.65 -3.04
N GLN A 122 -0.29 16.26 -1.97
CA GLN A 122 -0.82 16.30 -0.60
C GLN A 122 -0.61 17.66 0.06
N GLU A 123 0.57 18.27 -0.18
CA GLU A 123 0.94 19.53 0.46
C GLU A 123 1.82 20.36 -0.47
N VAL A 124 1.55 21.66 -0.51
CA VAL A 124 2.42 22.66 -1.12
C VAL A 124 2.69 23.75 -0.09
N ASN A 125 3.93 23.89 0.31
CA ASN A 125 4.37 24.83 1.33
C ASN A 125 5.43 25.77 0.76
N VAL A 126 5.06 27.05 0.58
CA VAL A 126 5.97 28.10 0.10
C VAL A 126 6.76 28.64 1.28
N ASP A 127 8.08 28.74 1.12
CA ASP A 127 8.95 29.38 2.10
C ASP A 127 8.83 30.91 1.99
N ILE A 128 8.17 31.52 2.96
CA ILE A 128 7.98 32.97 2.99
C ILE A 128 9.33 33.71 3.06
N ALA A 129 10.34 33.11 3.66
CA ALA A 129 11.66 33.73 3.78
C ALA A 129 12.42 33.75 2.43
N SER A 130 12.00 32.95 1.46
CA SER A 130 12.61 32.88 0.12
C SER A 130 12.03 33.89 -0.87
N LEU A 131 10.95 34.63 -0.50
CA LEU A 131 10.29 35.55 -1.42
C LEU A 131 11.21 36.72 -1.78
N ASP A 132 11.50 36.85 -3.08
CA ASP A 132 12.25 37.98 -3.64
C ASP A 132 11.49 38.64 -4.79
N TYR A 133 11.44 39.96 -4.79
CA TYR A 133 10.47 40.76 -5.57
C TYR A 133 11.16 41.59 -6.65
N ILE A 134 10.58 41.57 -7.85
CA ILE A 134 10.94 42.46 -8.95
C ILE A 134 9.72 43.28 -9.31
N PHE A 135 9.60 44.51 -8.78
CA PHE A 135 8.48 45.40 -9.04
C PHE A 135 8.62 46.07 -10.41
N ILE A 136 7.56 45.94 -11.23
CA ILE A 136 7.34 46.66 -12.47
C ILE A 136 6.54 47.94 -12.15
N ASN A 137 5.56 47.81 -11.27
CA ASN A 137 4.77 48.89 -10.73
C ASN A 137 5.14 49.12 -9.25
N ASN A 138 5.85 50.21 -8.97
CA ASN A 138 6.28 50.53 -7.61
C ASN A 138 5.11 50.81 -6.65
N ALA A 139 3.91 51.21 -7.18
CA ALA A 139 2.73 51.39 -6.36
C ALA A 139 2.15 50.12 -5.78
N ALA A 140 2.52 48.95 -6.34
CA ALA A 140 2.14 47.63 -5.83
C ALA A 140 2.91 47.23 -4.58
N ASN A 141 3.99 47.89 -4.21
CA ASN A 141 4.75 47.65 -2.98
C ASN A 141 3.99 48.19 -1.77
N THR A 142 2.96 47.48 -1.37
CA THR A 142 2.05 47.83 -0.26
C THR A 142 2.39 47.03 1.00
N ALA A 143 1.72 47.34 2.11
CA ALA A 143 1.87 46.60 3.35
C ALA A 143 1.39 45.13 3.27
N THR A 144 0.51 44.84 2.31
CA THR A 144 -0.07 43.49 2.10
C THR A 144 0.61 42.70 1.01
N VAL A 145 1.66 43.24 0.37
CA VAL A 145 2.34 42.61 -0.78
C VAL A 145 2.84 41.18 -0.49
N SER A 146 3.33 40.92 0.72
CA SER A 146 3.82 39.60 1.08
C SER A 146 2.72 38.55 1.21
N GLU A 147 1.53 38.96 1.67
CA GLU A 147 0.37 38.05 1.75
C GLU A 147 -0.14 37.68 0.35
N GLU A 148 -0.27 38.70 -0.53
CA GLU A 148 -0.68 38.48 -1.91
C GLU A 148 0.34 37.64 -2.69
N ALA A 149 1.60 37.95 -2.55
CA ALA A 149 2.69 37.20 -3.17
C ALA A 149 2.69 35.71 -2.71
N TYR A 150 2.59 35.45 -1.41
CA TYR A 150 2.51 34.12 -0.88
C TYR A 150 1.37 33.29 -1.51
N LYS A 151 0.18 33.91 -1.60
CA LYS A 151 -0.97 33.27 -2.22
C LYS A 151 -0.73 32.95 -3.69
N LYS A 152 -0.15 33.89 -4.45
CA LYS A 152 0.18 33.69 -5.86
C LYS A 152 1.26 32.67 -6.08
N CYS A 153 2.31 32.65 -5.28
CA CYS A 153 3.34 31.63 -5.32
C CYS A 153 2.79 30.23 -5.02
N LYS A 154 1.86 30.13 -4.06
CA LYS A 154 1.20 28.85 -3.74
C LYS A 154 0.32 28.36 -4.89
N GLU A 155 -0.46 29.25 -5.52
CA GLU A 155 -1.28 28.94 -6.70
C GLU A 155 -0.39 28.46 -7.86
N ASP A 156 0.70 29.17 -8.15
CA ASP A 156 1.69 28.85 -9.18
C ASP A 156 2.34 27.48 -8.92
N ALA A 157 2.81 27.21 -7.70
CA ALA A 157 3.43 25.94 -7.34
C ALA A 157 2.47 24.75 -7.47
N ILE A 158 1.17 24.94 -7.13
CA ILE A 158 0.14 23.91 -7.30
C ILE A 158 -0.12 23.64 -8.79
N GLU A 159 -0.21 24.67 -9.62
CA GLU A 159 -0.46 24.53 -11.05
C GLU A 159 0.73 23.84 -11.75
N GLU A 160 1.92 24.32 -11.47
CA GLU A 160 3.17 23.74 -12.01
C GLU A 160 3.37 22.28 -11.56
N SER A 161 3.06 21.96 -10.31
CA SER A 161 3.19 20.59 -9.81
C SER A 161 2.28 19.59 -10.54
N LYS A 162 1.08 20.02 -10.95
CA LYS A 162 0.13 19.20 -11.70
C LYS A 162 0.58 18.92 -13.14
N THR A 163 1.39 19.82 -13.71
CA THR A 163 1.88 19.68 -15.09
C THR A 163 3.20 18.88 -15.18
N LYS A 164 3.88 18.67 -14.06
CA LYS A 164 5.18 17.98 -14.02
C LYS A 164 5.02 16.48 -13.73
N ASN A 165 4.87 15.68 -14.77
CA ASN A 165 4.80 14.22 -14.67
C ASN A 165 5.94 13.62 -13.82
N ALA A 166 7.14 14.23 -13.85
CA ALA A 166 8.29 13.73 -13.10
C ALA A 166 8.04 13.62 -11.58
N ILE A 167 7.20 14.49 -10.97
CA ILE A 167 6.86 14.40 -9.54
C ILE A 167 6.03 13.15 -9.29
N TYR A 168 5.06 12.87 -10.15
CA TYR A 168 4.19 11.70 -10.06
C TYR A 168 4.97 10.42 -10.33
N ASP A 169 5.80 10.38 -11.38
CA ASP A 169 6.60 9.22 -11.75
C ASP A 169 7.56 8.80 -10.62
N ILE A 170 8.23 9.78 -9.98
CA ILE A 170 9.14 9.50 -8.87
C ILE A 170 8.36 9.08 -7.62
N ALA A 171 7.22 9.73 -7.34
CA ALA A 171 6.38 9.36 -6.21
C ALA A 171 5.83 7.94 -6.37
N GLU A 172 5.40 7.53 -7.58
CA GLU A 172 4.94 6.18 -7.89
C GLU A 172 6.04 5.15 -7.67
N GLN A 173 7.23 5.40 -8.21
CA GLN A 173 8.38 4.51 -8.04
C GLN A 173 8.78 4.34 -6.56
N ASN A 174 8.78 5.44 -5.81
CA ASN A 174 9.07 5.39 -4.37
C ASN A 174 7.97 4.64 -3.61
N LEU A 175 6.70 4.84 -3.98
CA LEU A 175 5.58 4.14 -3.37
C LEU A 175 5.68 2.63 -3.57
N GLN A 176 5.97 2.17 -4.78
CA GLN A 176 6.20 0.75 -5.06
C GLN A 176 7.31 0.18 -4.18
N ASN A 177 8.45 0.86 -4.07
CA ASN A 177 9.56 0.46 -3.22
C ASN A 177 9.18 0.41 -1.73
N ILE A 178 8.39 1.37 -1.25
CA ILE A 178 7.90 1.42 0.14
C ILE A 178 6.98 0.23 0.42
N ILE A 179 6.00 -0.01 -0.44
CA ILE A 179 5.06 -1.14 -0.29
C ILE A 179 5.81 -2.47 -0.34
N GLU A 180 6.74 -2.63 -1.26
CA GLU A 180 7.57 -3.83 -1.34
C GLU A 180 8.37 -4.03 -0.05
N ALA A 181 9.03 -3.01 0.46
CA ALA A 181 9.80 -3.07 1.70
C ALA A 181 8.94 -3.38 2.93
N LEU A 182 7.71 -2.86 2.98
CA LEU A 182 6.78 -3.10 4.09
C LEU A 182 6.20 -4.52 4.07
N ILE A 183 5.91 -5.06 2.89
CA ILE A 183 5.15 -6.31 2.72
C ILE A 183 6.06 -7.53 2.56
N SER A 184 7.20 -7.42 1.87
CA SER A 184 8.08 -8.57 1.59
C SER A 184 8.46 -9.39 2.82
N PRO A 185 8.80 -8.80 3.98
CA PRO A 185 9.13 -9.59 5.17
C PRO A 185 8.00 -10.50 5.67
N PHE A 186 6.74 -10.12 5.39
CA PHE A 186 5.56 -10.91 5.76
C PHE A 186 5.25 -11.97 4.72
N VAL A 187 5.45 -11.64 3.44
CA VAL A 187 5.31 -12.62 2.34
C VAL A 187 6.27 -13.78 2.55
N GLU A 188 7.54 -13.52 2.88
CA GLU A 188 8.56 -14.53 3.16
C GLU A 188 8.23 -15.40 4.38
N GLN A 189 7.51 -14.87 5.37
CA GLN A 189 7.09 -15.64 6.56
C GLN A 189 5.92 -16.57 6.29
N LEU A 190 5.08 -16.29 5.28
CA LEU A 190 3.93 -17.14 4.96
C LEU A 190 4.37 -18.44 4.28
N ASP A 191 5.08 -18.35 3.21
CA ASP A 191 5.66 -19.46 2.43
C ASP A 191 6.50 -18.86 1.31
N SER A 192 7.64 -19.47 0.99
CA SER A 192 8.54 -19.00 -0.09
C SER A 192 7.92 -19.02 -1.50
N GLU A 193 6.73 -19.61 -1.66
CA GLU A 193 6.02 -19.67 -2.94
C GLU A 193 5.07 -18.47 -3.16
N TYR A 194 4.79 -17.67 -2.10
CA TYR A 194 3.96 -16.47 -2.26
C TYR A 194 4.69 -15.40 -3.05
N ARG A 195 3.93 -14.67 -3.88
CA ARG A 195 4.42 -13.55 -4.69
C ARG A 195 3.62 -12.30 -4.38
N LEU A 196 4.31 -11.18 -4.27
CA LEU A 196 3.72 -9.86 -4.17
C LEU A 196 3.44 -9.30 -5.57
N GLN A 197 2.25 -8.78 -5.78
CA GLN A 197 1.84 -8.02 -6.96
C GLN A 197 1.34 -6.66 -6.48
N ILE A 198 1.83 -5.58 -7.07
CA ILE A 198 1.44 -4.20 -6.78
C ILE A 198 0.79 -3.65 -8.05
N ASP A 199 -0.50 -3.24 -7.93
CA ASP A 199 -1.35 -2.75 -9.02
C ASP A 199 -1.75 -1.29 -8.81
#